data_141eef5dfc66a6a2f542cd37afdd6c62
#
_entry.id   141eef5dfc66a6a2f542cd37afdd6c62
#
_cell.length_a   1.000
_cell.length_b   1.000
_cell.length_c   1.000
_cell.angle_alpha   90.00
_cell.angle_beta   90.00
_cell.angle_gamma   90.00
#
_symmetry.space_group_name_H-M   'P 1'
#
loop_
_entity.id
_entity.type
_entity.pdbx_description
1 polymer ?
#
loop_
_entity_poly.entity_id
_entity_poly.type
_entity_poly.pdbx_seq_one_letter_code
_entity_poly.pdbx_strand_id
1 'polypeptide(L)'
;ANQNMDEFKEDSFRNKSESEVMAVLEGSSGRMIYWGRFACDAGNDSNIAEQMATSGNSVKLIRNHARISVDNPDNNGHIVITGFAVCNTNAFGTVAPHHPKKGFDFTWPSSDDPFVTLPVNDAKMSDITDVTSSMNQYVFECENSADAPVSVILRGHLPDQDEEKYYRVLLVDDKGEQLLVRRNHHYKLHIEGALSFGQASFAEALEAAATNNVWISISDEVNEVEDTDYILTVEKTFVVLDESFTENGGSYTLNYTIKGKNDKAITEADAATVSWIDNGVATQTFETKFEVVNGVGQGHIQIHLLRLENNEKLEGTLLVKKG
;
A
#
# COMPACT_ATOMS: atom_id res chain seq x y z
N ALA A 1 13.00 1.60 -15.72
CA ALA A 1 14.23 1.10 -15.11
C ALA A 1 14.10 -0.40 -14.81
N ASN A 2 15.20 -1.12 -14.74
CA ASN A 2 15.29 -2.58 -14.50
C ASN A 2 14.74 -3.49 -15.61
N GLN A 3 14.37 -2.95 -16.77
CA GLN A 3 14.02 -3.79 -17.91
C GLN A 3 15.28 -4.41 -18.55
N ASN A 4 15.13 -5.63 -19.09
CA ASN A 4 16.21 -6.25 -19.85
C ASN A 4 16.38 -5.52 -21.19
N MET A 5 17.50 -4.84 -21.39
CA MET A 5 17.75 -4.08 -22.61
C MET A 5 17.96 -4.96 -23.84
N ASP A 6 18.28 -6.25 -23.67
CA ASP A 6 18.41 -7.19 -24.80
C ASP A 6 17.08 -7.48 -25.50
N GLU A 7 15.97 -7.23 -24.81
CA GLU A 7 14.60 -7.35 -25.36
C GLU A 7 14.21 -6.12 -26.19
N PHE A 8 14.90 -4.98 -25.99
CA PHE A 8 14.66 -3.74 -26.70
C PHE A 8 15.57 -3.65 -27.94
N LYS A 9 15.17 -4.32 -28.99
CA LYS A 9 15.84 -4.14 -30.29
C LYS A 9 15.25 -2.90 -30.97
N GLU A 10 16.12 -1.99 -31.43
CA GLU A 10 15.73 -0.73 -32.04
C GLU A 10 14.63 -0.89 -33.11
N ASP A 11 14.73 -1.94 -33.93
CA ASP A 11 13.77 -2.21 -35.00
C ASP A 11 12.40 -2.75 -34.51
N SER A 12 12.32 -3.26 -33.27
CA SER A 12 11.09 -3.83 -32.72
C SER A 12 10.06 -2.76 -32.39
N PHE A 13 10.50 -1.55 -32.09
CA PHE A 13 9.65 -0.45 -31.62
C PHE A 13 9.63 0.76 -32.55
N ARG A 14 10.43 0.74 -33.62
CA ARG A 14 10.47 1.83 -34.59
C ARG A 14 9.08 2.04 -35.24
N ASN A 15 8.62 3.30 -35.27
CA ASN A 15 7.30 3.69 -35.81
C ASN A 15 6.08 3.11 -35.08
N LYS A 16 6.23 2.59 -33.87
CA LYS A 16 5.12 2.22 -33.01
C LYS A 16 4.78 3.35 -32.05
N SER A 17 3.51 3.50 -31.73
CA SER A 17 3.06 4.40 -30.67
C SER A 17 3.49 3.87 -29.29
N GLU A 18 3.53 4.76 -28.30
CA GLU A 18 3.81 4.38 -26.90
C GLU A 18 2.88 3.26 -26.43
N SER A 19 1.59 3.34 -26.75
CA SER A 19 0.60 2.33 -26.36
C SER A 19 0.87 0.98 -26.99
N GLU A 20 1.28 0.94 -28.27
CA GLU A 20 1.65 -0.32 -28.94
C GLU A 20 2.91 -0.96 -28.34
N VAL A 21 3.88 -0.14 -27.93
CA VAL A 21 5.09 -0.63 -27.26
C VAL A 21 4.75 -1.15 -25.88
N MET A 22 4.00 -0.38 -25.10
CA MET A 22 3.67 -0.74 -23.71
C MET A 22 2.76 -1.98 -23.63
N ALA A 23 1.90 -2.20 -24.63
CA ALA A 23 1.03 -3.37 -24.69
C ALA A 23 1.79 -4.70 -24.81
N VAL A 24 2.99 -4.70 -25.40
CA VAL A 24 3.80 -5.91 -25.58
C VAL A 24 4.89 -6.07 -24.51
N LEU A 25 5.07 -5.09 -23.64
CA LEU A 25 6.04 -5.14 -22.55
C LEU A 25 5.41 -5.73 -21.30
N GLU A 26 5.73 -6.95 -21.02
CA GLU A 26 5.29 -7.65 -19.83
C GLU A 26 6.40 -7.71 -18.78
N GLY A 27 5.99 -7.62 -17.51
CA GLY A 27 6.85 -7.92 -16.37
C GLY A 27 6.63 -9.38 -15.95
N SER A 28 7.71 -10.12 -15.76
CA SER A 28 7.65 -11.47 -15.18
C SER A 28 7.83 -11.43 -13.66
N SER A 29 7.34 -12.46 -12.97
CA SER A 29 7.56 -12.62 -11.54
C SER A 29 9.07 -12.64 -11.22
N GLY A 30 9.45 -12.04 -10.11
CA GLY A 30 10.84 -11.97 -9.67
C GLY A 30 11.63 -10.74 -10.14
N ARG A 31 11.08 -9.91 -11.01
CA ARG A 31 11.72 -8.67 -11.45
C ARG A 31 10.83 -7.45 -11.21
N MET A 32 11.23 -6.61 -10.28
CA MET A 32 10.57 -5.33 -10.05
C MET A 32 10.98 -4.33 -11.13
N ILE A 33 10.00 -3.79 -11.85
CA ILE A 33 10.19 -2.80 -12.89
C ILE A 33 9.62 -1.48 -12.41
N TYR A 34 10.34 -0.41 -12.69
CA TYR A 34 9.92 0.95 -12.42
C TYR A 34 9.61 1.64 -13.73
N TRP A 35 8.44 2.22 -13.81
CA TRP A 35 7.99 2.99 -14.96
C TRP A 35 7.85 4.47 -14.57
N GLY A 36 8.24 5.33 -15.50
CA GLY A 36 8.05 6.78 -15.40
C GLY A 36 7.97 7.38 -16.77
N ARG A 37 7.19 8.45 -16.92
CA ARG A 37 7.00 9.18 -18.16
C ARG A 37 7.52 10.59 -18.01
N PHE A 38 8.29 11.02 -18.99
CA PHE A 38 8.75 12.39 -19.16
C PHE A 38 8.34 12.87 -20.53
N ALA A 39 7.64 14.00 -20.59
CA ALA A 39 7.27 14.62 -21.85
C ALA A 39 8.37 15.64 -22.26
N CYS A 40 8.96 15.43 -23.44
CA CYS A 40 9.87 16.39 -24.03
C CYS A 40 9.09 17.38 -24.90
N ASP A 41 9.52 18.63 -24.89
CA ASP A 41 9.02 19.63 -25.82
C ASP A 41 9.59 19.37 -27.23
N ALA A 42 8.73 18.96 -28.14
CA ALA A 42 9.10 18.69 -29.53
C ALA A 42 9.55 19.94 -30.32
N GLY A 43 9.25 21.12 -29.80
CA GLY A 43 9.71 22.40 -30.37
C GLY A 43 11.09 22.85 -29.88
N ASN A 44 11.69 22.11 -28.98
CA ASN A 44 12.98 22.41 -28.40
C ASN A 44 14.06 21.54 -29.05
N ASP A 45 15.05 22.18 -29.68
CA ASP A 45 16.18 21.48 -30.32
C ASP A 45 17.15 20.83 -29.35
N SER A 46 16.97 21.04 -28.05
CA SER A 46 17.75 20.36 -27.00
C SER A 46 17.43 18.87 -26.92
N ASN A 47 18.45 18.07 -26.67
CA ASN A 47 18.25 16.64 -26.47
C ASN A 47 17.52 16.35 -25.13
N ILE A 48 17.02 15.12 -24.98
CA ILE A 48 16.26 14.70 -23.80
C ILE A 48 17.01 14.97 -22.49
N ALA A 49 18.34 14.69 -22.46
CA ALA A 49 19.15 14.86 -21.26
C ALA A 49 19.26 16.36 -20.87
N GLU A 50 19.39 17.24 -21.83
CA GLU A 50 19.43 18.69 -21.61
C GLU A 50 18.07 19.21 -21.12
N GLN A 51 16.96 18.75 -21.71
CA GLN A 51 15.63 19.11 -21.25
C GLN A 51 15.36 18.64 -19.82
N MET A 52 15.77 17.43 -19.47
CA MET A 52 15.69 16.91 -18.10
C MET A 52 16.56 17.72 -17.13
N ALA A 53 17.78 18.07 -17.51
CA ALA A 53 18.69 18.83 -16.65
C ALA A 53 18.23 20.28 -16.43
N THR A 54 17.67 20.91 -17.46
CA THR A 54 17.26 22.33 -17.41
C THR A 54 15.98 22.56 -16.62
N SER A 55 15.08 21.58 -16.61
CA SER A 55 13.77 21.73 -15.99
C SER A 55 13.76 21.50 -14.48
N GLY A 56 14.88 21.06 -13.86
CA GLY A 56 14.91 20.63 -12.46
C GLY A 56 13.95 19.47 -12.18
N ASN A 57 13.45 18.83 -13.24
CA ASN A 57 12.41 17.82 -13.14
C ASN A 57 12.98 16.49 -12.66
N SER A 58 12.48 16.03 -11.56
CA SER A 58 12.61 14.64 -11.16
C SER A 58 11.62 13.79 -11.98
N VAL A 59 12.07 12.69 -12.55
CA VAL A 59 11.17 11.70 -13.15
C VAL A 59 10.56 10.88 -12.02
N LYS A 60 9.24 10.99 -11.86
CA LYS A 60 8.51 10.14 -10.92
C LYS A 60 8.49 8.71 -11.45
N LEU A 61 8.81 7.76 -10.60
CA LEU A 61 8.80 6.34 -10.93
C LEU A 61 7.78 5.61 -10.05
N ILE A 62 7.00 4.76 -10.68
CA ILE A 62 6.11 3.84 -9.95
C ILE A 62 6.55 2.39 -10.21
N ARG A 63 6.44 1.57 -9.19
CA ARG A 63 6.69 0.14 -9.29
C ARG A 63 5.53 -0.54 -10.00
N ASN A 64 5.82 -1.59 -10.77
CA ASN A 64 4.78 -2.43 -11.35
C ASN A 64 4.23 -3.50 -10.38
N HIS A 65 4.67 -3.50 -9.13
CA HIS A 65 4.23 -4.40 -8.07
C HIS A 65 3.58 -3.64 -6.92
N ALA A 66 2.64 -4.31 -6.25
CA ALA A 66 2.25 -4.04 -4.89
C ALA A 66 3.24 -4.70 -3.93
N ARG A 67 3.40 -4.15 -2.74
CA ARG A 67 4.08 -4.79 -1.62
C ARG A 67 3.02 -5.28 -0.64
N ILE A 68 3.16 -6.51 -0.20
CA ILE A 68 2.36 -7.08 0.89
C ILE A 68 3.32 -7.46 2.00
N SER A 69 3.03 -7.04 3.21
CA SER A 69 3.83 -7.35 4.39
C SER A 69 2.95 -7.78 5.55
N VAL A 70 3.55 -8.52 6.47
CA VAL A 70 2.91 -8.92 7.72
C VAL A 70 3.64 -8.22 8.86
N ASP A 71 2.87 -7.52 9.69
CA ASP A 71 3.31 -6.96 10.95
C ASP A 71 2.81 -7.87 12.06
N ASN A 72 3.74 -8.54 12.67
CA ASN A 72 3.49 -9.32 13.87
C ASN A 72 4.46 -8.79 14.92
N PRO A 73 4.05 -7.79 15.70
CA PRO A 73 4.90 -7.25 16.72
C PRO A 73 5.34 -8.39 17.65
N ASP A 74 6.65 -8.53 17.82
CA ASP A 74 7.24 -9.51 18.72
C ASP A 74 6.51 -9.47 20.06
N ASN A 75 5.79 -10.53 20.38
CA ASN A 75 5.02 -10.68 21.61
C ASN A 75 3.65 -9.98 21.68
N ASN A 76 2.77 -10.15 20.71
CA ASN A 76 1.36 -9.91 21.01
C ASN A 76 0.81 -10.95 22.06
N GLY A 77 1.65 -11.93 22.47
CA GLY A 77 1.29 -12.97 23.44
C GLY A 77 0.35 -14.05 22.90
N HIS A 78 -0.05 -13.97 21.63
CA HIS A 78 -1.07 -14.84 21.07
C HIS A 78 -0.57 -15.74 19.95
N ILE A 79 0.29 -15.22 19.07
CA ILE A 79 0.83 -15.99 17.94
C ILE A 79 2.19 -15.44 17.51
N VAL A 80 3.08 -16.30 17.09
CA VAL A 80 4.36 -15.97 16.44
C VAL A 80 4.25 -16.37 14.98
N ILE A 81 4.30 -15.38 14.08
CA ILE A 81 4.28 -15.64 12.63
C ILE A 81 5.69 -15.91 12.14
N THR A 82 5.90 -17.07 11.53
CA THR A 82 7.21 -17.54 11.03
C THR A 82 7.36 -17.41 9.51
N GLY A 83 6.28 -17.11 8.80
CA GLY A 83 6.31 -16.89 7.37
C GLY A 83 4.92 -16.68 6.76
N PHE A 84 4.90 -16.24 5.51
CA PHE A 84 3.66 -16.13 4.75
C PHE A 84 3.87 -16.31 3.25
N ALA A 85 2.78 -16.54 2.54
CA ALA A 85 2.71 -16.55 1.08
C ALA A 85 1.46 -15.82 0.62
N VAL A 86 1.57 -15.07 -0.48
CA VAL A 86 0.43 -14.43 -1.14
C VAL A 86 0.00 -15.29 -2.32
N CYS A 87 -1.22 -15.73 -2.32
CA CYS A 87 -1.76 -16.68 -3.28
C CYS A 87 -2.83 -16.05 -4.16
N ASN A 88 -3.03 -16.63 -5.34
CA ASN A 88 -4.02 -16.22 -6.31
C ASN A 88 -3.81 -14.81 -6.87
N THR A 89 -2.55 -14.42 -7.06
CA THR A 89 -2.15 -13.17 -7.72
C THR A 89 -1.80 -13.43 -9.18
N ASN A 90 -1.67 -12.39 -9.99
CA ASN A 90 -1.25 -12.53 -11.38
C ASN A 90 0.21 -12.98 -11.50
N ALA A 91 0.48 -13.91 -12.42
CA ALA A 91 1.83 -14.39 -12.72
C ALA A 91 2.64 -13.37 -13.53
N PHE A 92 1.95 -12.53 -14.30
CA PHE A 92 2.53 -11.49 -15.15
C PHE A 92 1.85 -10.15 -14.89
N GLY A 93 2.54 -9.08 -15.23
CA GLY A 93 2.03 -7.73 -15.13
C GLY A 93 2.58 -6.84 -16.25
N THR A 94 1.96 -5.69 -16.46
CA THR A 94 2.43 -4.71 -17.43
C THR A 94 3.56 -3.85 -16.88
N VAL A 95 4.43 -3.37 -17.75
CA VAL A 95 5.49 -2.41 -17.39
C VAL A 95 4.85 -1.06 -17.08
N ALA A 96 4.11 -0.50 -18.03
CA ALA A 96 3.38 0.75 -17.84
C ALA A 96 2.03 0.51 -17.14
N PRO A 97 1.53 1.48 -16.37
CA PRO A 97 0.19 1.43 -15.82
C PRO A 97 -0.86 1.31 -16.93
N HIS A 98 -1.90 0.56 -16.67
CA HIS A 98 -3.04 0.41 -17.56
C HIS A 98 -4.32 0.89 -16.87
N HIS A 99 -5.10 1.69 -17.57
CA HIS A 99 -6.41 2.15 -17.10
C HIS A 99 -7.51 1.64 -18.03
N PRO A 100 -8.60 1.03 -17.52
CA PRO A 100 -9.64 0.40 -18.35
C PRO A 100 -10.27 1.32 -19.38
N LYS A 101 -10.37 2.63 -19.07
CA LYS A 101 -10.96 3.64 -19.95
C LYS A 101 -9.96 4.39 -20.82
N LYS A 102 -8.70 4.45 -20.38
CA LYS A 102 -7.64 5.22 -21.03
C LYS A 102 -6.57 4.34 -21.66
N GLY A 103 -6.65 3.02 -21.47
CA GLY A 103 -5.64 2.09 -21.93
C GLY A 103 -4.28 2.39 -21.30
N PHE A 104 -3.26 2.55 -22.11
CA PHE A 104 -1.91 2.95 -21.67
C PHE A 104 -1.66 4.47 -21.74
N ASP A 105 -2.67 5.27 -22.04
CA ASP A 105 -2.57 6.72 -21.91
C ASP A 105 -2.69 7.12 -20.44
N PHE A 106 -1.56 7.01 -19.77
CA PHE A 106 -1.45 7.22 -18.34
C PHE A 106 -1.22 8.70 -18.04
N THR A 107 -2.18 9.29 -17.37
CA THR A 107 -1.96 10.50 -16.56
C THR A 107 -1.79 10.06 -15.12
N TRP A 108 -0.83 10.65 -14.40
CA TRP A 108 -0.67 10.36 -12.97
C TRP A 108 -2.03 10.42 -12.27
N PRO A 109 -2.41 9.37 -11.51
CA PRO A 109 -3.71 9.35 -10.90
C PRO A 109 -3.88 10.56 -9.98
N SER A 110 -4.95 11.29 -10.19
CA SER A 110 -5.48 12.20 -9.18
C SER A 110 -6.16 11.36 -8.09
N SER A 111 -6.45 11.96 -6.94
CA SER A 111 -7.26 11.33 -5.89
C SER A 111 -8.58 10.72 -6.41
N ASP A 112 -9.07 11.24 -7.52
CA ASP A 112 -10.36 10.87 -8.12
C ASP A 112 -10.28 9.74 -9.16
N ASP A 113 -9.07 9.31 -9.54
CA ASP A 113 -8.86 8.23 -10.52
C ASP A 113 -7.77 7.25 -10.00
N PRO A 114 -8.04 6.55 -8.92
CA PRO A 114 -7.04 5.73 -8.24
C PRO A 114 -6.74 4.41 -8.95
N PHE A 115 -7.29 4.18 -10.15
CA PHE A 115 -7.35 2.86 -10.74
C PHE A 115 -6.42 2.68 -11.91
N VAL A 116 -5.46 1.78 -11.71
CA VAL A 116 -4.73 1.14 -12.79
C VAL A 116 -5.04 -0.35 -12.69
N THR A 117 -5.86 -0.86 -13.61
CA THR A 117 -6.13 -2.29 -13.70
C THR A 117 -5.36 -2.90 -14.87
N LEU A 118 -4.95 -4.14 -14.70
CA LEU A 118 -4.35 -4.91 -15.77
C LEU A 118 -5.35 -5.20 -16.88
N PRO A 119 -4.88 -5.31 -18.13
CA PRO A 119 -5.58 -6.14 -19.13
C PRO A 119 -5.78 -7.52 -18.50
N VAL A 120 -6.97 -8.06 -18.65
CA VAL A 120 -7.33 -9.37 -18.07
C VAL A 120 -6.28 -10.40 -18.50
N ASN A 121 -5.44 -10.78 -17.56
CA ASN A 121 -4.55 -11.91 -17.71
C ASN A 121 -5.01 -12.98 -16.74
N ASP A 122 -5.62 -14.04 -17.28
CA ASP A 122 -6.15 -15.15 -16.48
C ASP A 122 -5.05 -16.03 -15.88
N ALA A 123 -3.78 -15.76 -16.20
CA ALA A 123 -2.67 -16.51 -15.65
C ALA A 123 -2.42 -16.12 -14.19
N LYS A 124 -2.87 -16.95 -13.29
CA LYS A 124 -2.60 -16.84 -11.85
C LYS A 124 -1.32 -17.57 -11.49
N MET A 125 -0.65 -17.10 -10.44
CA MET A 125 0.48 -17.83 -9.86
C MET A 125 -0.02 -19.12 -9.20
N SER A 126 0.26 -20.26 -9.84
CA SER A 126 -0.12 -21.59 -9.36
C SER A 126 1.02 -22.34 -8.67
N ASP A 127 2.23 -21.78 -8.68
CA ASP A 127 3.44 -22.50 -8.28
C ASP A 127 3.83 -22.30 -6.82
N ILE A 128 2.99 -21.59 -6.04
CA ILE A 128 3.24 -21.39 -4.61
C ILE A 128 2.77 -22.63 -3.86
N THR A 129 3.73 -23.36 -3.34
CA THR A 129 3.49 -24.61 -2.61
C THR A 129 3.73 -24.51 -1.11
N ASP A 130 4.37 -23.43 -0.65
CA ASP A 130 4.63 -23.17 0.76
C ASP A 130 4.93 -21.68 1.01
N VAL A 131 4.97 -21.31 2.27
CA VAL A 131 5.28 -19.97 2.75
C VAL A 131 6.80 -19.69 2.72
N THR A 132 7.16 -18.42 2.69
CA THR A 132 8.53 -17.99 2.90
C THR A 132 8.67 -17.29 4.23
N SER A 133 9.87 -17.28 4.80
CA SER A 133 10.19 -16.54 6.03
C SER A 133 10.32 -15.03 5.82
N SER A 134 10.24 -14.55 4.57
CA SER A 134 10.28 -13.12 4.28
C SER A 134 8.96 -12.48 4.70
N MET A 135 9.02 -11.46 5.54
CA MET A 135 7.84 -10.68 5.96
C MET A 135 7.42 -9.64 4.92
N ASN A 136 7.98 -9.68 3.71
CA ASN A 136 7.64 -8.81 2.59
C ASN A 136 7.60 -9.61 1.30
N GLN A 137 6.49 -9.48 0.57
CA GLN A 137 6.34 -10.05 -0.77
C GLN A 137 5.87 -8.98 -1.75
N TYR A 138 6.27 -9.12 -3.00
CA TYR A 138 5.89 -8.23 -4.08
C TYR A 138 5.09 -9.01 -5.11
N VAL A 139 3.91 -8.50 -5.42
CA VAL A 139 2.96 -9.14 -6.35
C VAL A 139 2.51 -8.15 -7.40
N PHE A 140 2.14 -8.65 -8.57
CA PHE A 140 1.54 -7.80 -9.58
C PHE A 140 0.17 -7.33 -9.15
N GLU A 141 -0.24 -6.17 -9.66
CA GLU A 141 -1.60 -5.70 -9.49
C GLU A 141 -2.59 -6.70 -10.08
N CYS A 142 -3.70 -6.89 -9.40
CA CYS A 142 -4.76 -7.78 -9.87
C CYS A 142 -6.10 -7.40 -9.27
N GLU A 143 -7.15 -7.82 -9.96
CA GLU A 143 -8.47 -7.86 -9.35
C GLU A 143 -8.48 -8.88 -8.22
N ASN A 144 -9.05 -8.47 -7.12
CA ASN A 144 -9.31 -9.33 -5.98
C ASN A 144 -10.82 -9.52 -5.91
N SER A 145 -11.34 -10.51 -6.64
CA SER A 145 -12.77 -10.79 -6.69
C SER A 145 -13.18 -11.81 -5.64
N ALA A 146 -14.45 -11.79 -5.24
CA ALA A 146 -14.99 -12.75 -4.29
C ALA A 146 -14.93 -14.20 -4.79
N ASP A 147 -15.03 -14.41 -6.12
CA ASP A 147 -14.96 -15.74 -6.74
C ASP A 147 -13.53 -16.30 -6.81
N ALA A 148 -12.54 -15.43 -6.84
CA ALA A 148 -11.13 -15.79 -6.89
C ALA A 148 -10.29 -14.84 -6.00
N PRO A 149 -10.50 -14.91 -4.67
CA PRO A 149 -9.91 -13.93 -3.77
C PRO A 149 -8.40 -14.12 -3.64
N VAL A 150 -7.68 -13.00 -3.63
CA VAL A 150 -6.29 -12.99 -3.18
C VAL A 150 -6.26 -13.33 -1.72
N SER A 151 -5.47 -14.32 -1.37
CA SER A 151 -5.33 -14.76 0.02
C SER A 151 -3.87 -14.77 0.45
N VAL A 152 -3.68 -14.50 1.72
CA VAL A 152 -2.40 -14.61 2.41
C VAL A 152 -2.47 -15.85 3.28
N ILE A 153 -1.58 -16.79 3.07
CA ILE A 153 -1.41 -17.94 3.97
C ILE A 153 -0.30 -17.60 4.94
N LEU A 154 -0.66 -17.44 6.19
CA LEU A 154 0.28 -17.23 7.29
C LEU A 154 0.70 -18.58 7.87
N ARG A 155 1.95 -18.71 8.26
CA ARG A 155 2.44 -19.83 9.09
C ARG A 155 2.89 -19.27 10.42
N GLY A 156 2.52 -19.94 11.50
CA GLY A 156 2.89 -19.52 12.84
C GLY A 156 2.52 -20.54 13.90
N HIS A 157 2.96 -20.29 15.12
CA HIS A 157 2.72 -21.12 16.28
C HIS A 157 2.33 -20.28 17.49
N LEU A 158 1.71 -20.89 18.50
CA LEU A 158 1.49 -20.24 19.78
C LEU A 158 2.82 -20.02 20.50
N PRO A 159 2.97 -18.97 21.32
CA PRO A 159 4.24 -18.62 21.96
C PRO A 159 4.91 -19.74 22.73
N ASP A 160 4.12 -20.64 23.35
CA ASP A 160 4.58 -21.75 24.16
C ASP A 160 4.52 -23.12 23.45
N GLN A 161 4.33 -23.12 22.13
CA GLN A 161 4.20 -24.34 21.33
C GLN A 161 5.09 -24.24 20.09
N ASP A 162 5.74 -25.36 19.75
CA ASP A 162 6.58 -25.48 18.56
C ASP A 162 5.77 -25.95 17.32
N GLU A 163 4.52 -26.33 17.51
CA GLU A 163 3.67 -26.84 16.42
C GLU A 163 3.18 -25.71 15.54
N GLU A 164 3.73 -25.62 14.32
CA GLU A 164 3.31 -24.64 13.33
C GLU A 164 1.95 -24.99 12.73
N LYS A 165 1.13 -23.97 12.53
CA LYS A 165 -0.16 -24.03 11.85
C LYS A 165 -0.21 -23.02 10.73
N TYR A 166 -1.10 -23.27 9.79
CA TYR A 166 -1.31 -22.43 8.62
C TYR A 166 -2.69 -21.77 8.68
N TYR A 167 -2.74 -20.48 8.37
CA TYR A 167 -3.96 -19.68 8.50
C TYR A 167 -4.20 -18.93 7.20
N ARG A 168 -5.42 -19.00 6.66
CA ARG A 168 -5.80 -18.26 5.47
C ARG A 168 -6.43 -16.94 5.85
N VAL A 169 -5.91 -15.86 5.31
CA VAL A 169 -6.42 -14.50 5.46
C VAL A 169 -6.74 -13.94 4.08
N LEU A 170 -7.90 -13.32 3.92
CA LEU A 170 -8.28 -12.61 2.70
C LEU A 170 -7.85 -11.15 2.79
N LEU A 171 -7.46 -10.55 1.67
CA LEU A 171 -7.22 -9.12 1.55
C LEU A 171 -8.56 -8.41 1.42
N VAL A 172 -9.16 -8.07 2.56
CA VAL A 172 -10.44 -7.37 2.66
C VAL A 172 -10.29 -6.13 3.53
N ASP A 173 -11.16 -5.15 3.31
CA ASP A 173 -11.29 -4.00 4.18
C ASP A 173 -12.04 -4.35 5.48
N ASP A 174 -12.25 -3.35 6.32
CA ASP A 174 -12.98 -3.45 7.59
C ASP A 174 -14.47 -3.81 7.44
N LYS A 175 -15.03 -3.68 6.24
CA LYS A 175 -16.40 -4.09 5.89
C LYS A 175 -16.47 -5.50 5.31
N GLY A 176 -15.31 -6.13 5.09
CA GLY A 176 -15.19 -7.43 4.43
C GLY A 176 -15.24 -7.36 2.92
N GLU A 177 -15.14 -6.17 2.33
CA GLU A 177 -15.07 -6.00 0.89
C GLU A 177 -13.65 -6.25 0.37
N GLN A 178 -13.52 -6.85 -0.80
CA GLN A 178 -12.23 -7.22 -1.37
C GLN A 178 -11.39 -5.97 -1.68
N LEU A 179 -10.20 -5.89 -1.12
CA LEU A 179 -9.23 -4.85 -1.45
C LEU A 179 -8.57 -5.15 -2.79
N LEU A 180 -8.63 -4.19 -3.70
CA LEU A 180 -7.92 -4.29 -4.97
C LEU A 180 -6.41 -4.25 -4.74
N VAL A 181 -5.68 -5.12 -5.42
CA VAL A 181 -4.22 -5.12 -5.37
C VAL A 181 -3.69 -4.18 -6.43
N ARG A 182 -3.22 -3.01 -6.01
CA ARG A 182 -2.75 -1.93 -6.90
C ARG A 182 -1.23 -1.84 -6.90
N ARG A 183 -0.63 -1.61 -8.06
CA ARG A 183 0.81 -1.33 -8.14
C ARG A 183 1.19 -0.12 -7.29
N ASN A 184 2.41 -0.11 -6.83
CA ASN A 184 2.99 0.95 -6.00
C ASN A 184 2.36 1.13 -4.61
N HIS A 185 1.35 0.34 -4.25
CA HIS A 185 0.74 0.31 -2.93
C HIS A 185 1.47 -0.64 -1.98
N HIS A 186 1.27 -0.43 -0.69
CA HIS A 186 1.81 -1.28 0.36
C HIS A 186 0.69 -1.71 1.30
N TYR A 187 0.25 -2.95 1.15
CA TYR A 187 -0.74 -3.57 2.04
C TYR A 187 -0.01 -4.24 3.19
N LYS A 188 -0.35 -3.83 4.40
CA LYS A 188 0.25 -4.36 5.61
C LYS A 188 -0.82 -5.06 6.45
N LEU A 189 -0.60 -6.34 6.71
CA LEU A 189 -1.44 -7.12 7.59
C LEU A 189 -0.95 -6.93 9.02
N HIS A 190 -1.82 -6.47 9.88
CA HIS A 190 -1.57 -6.33 11.31
C HIS A 190 -2.23 -7.49 12.04
N ILE A 191 -1.43 -8.28 12.75
CA ILE A 191 -1.88 -9.44 13.54
C ILE A 191 -1.76 -9.06 15.01
N GLU A 192 -2.87 -8.69 15.62
CA GLU A 192 -2.88 -8.14 16.99
C GLU A 192 -3.41 -9.12 18.04
N GLY A 193 -3.86 -10.29 17.62
CA GLY A 193 -4.43 -11.27 18.54
C GLY A 193 -4.38 -12.70 18.03
N ALA A 194 -5.16 -13.55 18.68
CA ALA A 194 -5.20 -14.97 18.37
C ALA A 194 -5.85 -15.24 17.01
N LEU A 195 -5.22 -16.11 16.23
CA LEU A 195 -5.81 -16.68 15.04
C LEU A 195 -6.49 -18.02 15.41
N SER A 196 -7.69 -18.24 14.87
CA SER A 196 -8.47 -19.46 15.10
C SER A 196 -8.40 -20.38 13.88
N PHE A 197 -8.59 -21.68 14.11
CA PHE A 197 -8.71 -22.70 13.07
C PHE A 197 -7.47 -22.87 12.16
N GLY A 198 -6.26 -22.85 12.75
CA GLY A 198 -5.03 -23.18 12.03
C GLY A 198 -5.07 -24.58 11.44
N GLN A 199 -4.66 -24.72 10.19
CA GLN A 199 -4.59 -25.99 9.46
C GLN A 199 -3.22 -26.65 9.65
N ALA A 200 -3.15 -27.96 9.41
CA ALA A 200 -1.91 -28.70 9.58
C ALA A 200 -0.91 -28.49 8.42
N SER A 201 -1.38 -28.02 7.27
CA SER A 201 -0.55 -27.83 6.08
C SER A 201 -0.96 -26.60 5.26
N PHE A 202 -0.04 -26.13 4.42
CA PHE A 202 -0.29 -25.07 3.46
C PHE A 202 -1.45 -25.40 2.50
N ALA A 203 -1.48 -26.65 2.00
CA ALA A 203 -2.52 -27.09 1.08
C ALA A 203 -3.91 -27.10 1.72
N GLU A 204 -4.02 -27.56 2.95
CA GLU A 204 -5.27 -27.51 3.71
C GLU A 204 -5.72 -26.07 3.98
N ALA A 205 -4.78 -25.16 4.26
CA ALA A 205 -5.10 -23.77 4.49
C ALA A 205 -5.64 -23.06 3.23
N LEU A 206 -5.14 -23.42 2.05
CA LEU A 206 -5.66 -22.86 0.78
C LEU A 206 -7.15 -23.17 0.56
N GLU A 207 -7.58 -24.35 0.99
CA GLU A 207 -8.97 -24.83 0.83
C GLU A 207 -9.85 -24.43 2.03
N ALA A 208 -9.25 -24.02 3.13
CA ALA A 208 -9.99 -23.68 4.35
C ALA A 208 -10.75 -22.35 4.21
N ALA A 209 -11.74 -22.17 5.06
CA ALA A 209 -12.36 -20.88 5.27
C ALA A 209 -11.33 -19.87 5.79
N ALA A 210 -11.48 -18.60 5.39
CA ALA A 210 -10.61 -17.54 5.87
C ALA A 210 -10.79 -17.31 7.38
N THR A 211 -9.69 -16.97 8.04
CA THR A 211 -9.63 -16.72 9.48
C THR A 211 -9.68 -15.23 9.83
N ASN A 212 -10.08 -14.37 8.88
CA ASN A 212 -10.27 -12.96 9.15
C ASN A 212 -11.18 -12.76 10.35
N ASN A 213 -10.71 -12.03 11.33
CA ASN A 213 -11.43 -11.73 12.56
C ASN A 213 -11.05 -10.30 13.03
N VAL A 214 -11.58 -9.88 14.14
CA VAL A 214 -11.33 -8.56 14.74
C VAL A 214 -9.87 -8.26 15.08
N TRP A 215 -9.02 -9.27 15.11
CA TRP A 215 -7.58 -9.16 15.41
C TRP A 215 -6.70 -9.08 14.16
N ILE A 216 -7.31 -9.12 12.99
CA ILE A 216 -6.60 -8.97 11.71
C ILE A 216 -7.16 -7.74 11.02
N SER A 217 -6.30 -6.77 10.80
CA SER A 217 -6.61 -5.60 10.00
C SER A 217 -5.61 -5.44 8.88
N ILE A 218 -6.02 -4.78 7.82
CA ILE A 218 -5.19 -4.55 6.63
C ILE A 218 -5.21 -3.07 6.34
N SER A 219 -4.04 -2.43 6.41
CA SER A 219 -3.87 -1.05 6.00
C SER A 219 -3.21 -0.97 4.62
N ASP A 220 -3.66 -0.01 3.84
CA ASP A 220 -2.94 0.41 2.64
C ASP A 220 -2.03 1.58 3.05
N GLU A 221 -0.76 1.28 3.29
CA GLU A 221 0.20 2.25 3.79
C GLU A 221 0.76 3.13 2.67
N VAL A 222 -0.05 4.04 2.18
CA VAL A 222 0.44 5.24 1.50
C VAL A 222 0.71 6.29 2.60
N ASN A 223 1.80 6.10 3.33
CA ASN A 223 2.14 6.99 4.44
C ASN A 223 2.88 8.27 4.00
N GLU A 224 3.26 8.35 2.73
CA GLU A 224 3.94 9.51 2.15
C GLU A 224 3.24 9.97 0.89
N VAL A 225 2.84 11.23 0.87
CA VAL A 225 2.24 11.90 -0.28
C VAL A 225 3.10 13.10 -0.65
N GLU A 226 3.45 13.22 -1.92
CA GLU A 226 4.20 14.36 -2.41
C GLU A 226 3.43 15.14 -3.49
N ASP A 227 3.60 16.45 -3.48
CA ASP A 227 3.22 17.34 -4.56
C ASP A 227 4.43 18.08 -5.15
N THR A 228 4.20 19.20 -5.81
CA THR A 228 5.27 20.01 -6.40
C THR A 228 6.21 20.60 -5.34
N ASP A 229 5.68 21.02 -4.21
CA ASP A 229 6.35 21.85 -3.20
C ASP A 229 6.67 21.11 -1.91
N TYR A 230 5.92 20.05 -1.58
CA TYR A 230 5.96 19.41 -0.28
C TYR A 230 5.99 17.89 -0.36
N ILE A 231 6.54 17.29 0.69
CA ILE A 231 6.40 15.88 1.03
C ILE A 231 5.73 15.82 2.39
N LEU A 232 4.52 15.27 2.46
CA LEU A 232 3.80 14.97 3.69
C LEU A 232 3.96 13.48 4.01
N THR A 233 4.48 13.18 5.19
CA THR A 233 4.61 11.81 5.69
C THR A 233 3.86 11.68 7.00
N VAL A 234 2.97 10.71 7.13
CA VAL A 234 2.31 10.35 8.39
C VAL A 234 2.99 9.15 9.03
N GLU A 235 3.07 9.11 10.35
CA GLU A 235 3.73 8.03 11.08
C GLU A 235 3.02 6.69 10.87
N LYS A 236 1.70 6.71 10.91
CA LYS A 236 0.84 5.54 10.71
C LYS A 236 -0.40 5.92 9.94
N THR A 237 -0.84 5.02 9.06
CA THR A 237 -2.08 5.18 8.27
C THR A 237 -3.24 4.40 8.86
N PHE A 238 -2.95 3.50 9.78
CA PHE A 238 -3.92 2.68 10.47
C PHE A 238 -3.53 2.48 11.95
N VAL A 239 -4.51 2.57 12.84
CA VAL A 239 -4.31 2.36 14.29
C VAL A 239 -5.52 1.67 14.86
N VAL A 240 -5.31 0.59 15.60
CA VAL A 240 -6.33 -0.06 16.42
C VAL A 240 -6.02 0.26 17.89
N LEU A 241 -7.03 0.68 18.61
CA LEU A 241 -6.96 0.95 20.04
C LEU A 241 -7.98 0.05 20.74
N ASP A 242 -7.51 -0.73 21.67
CA ASP A 242 -8.33 -1.67 22.41
C ASP A 242 -9.10 -0.99 23.57
N GLU A 243 -9.95 -1.77 24.23
CA GLU A 243 -10.78 -1.31 25.33
C GLU A 243 -9.95 -0.74 26.51
N SER A 244 -8.78 -1.30 26.79
CA SER A 244 -7.91 -0.83 27.89
C SER A 244 -7.44 0.61 27.69
N PHE A 245 -7.31 1.05 26.44
CA PHE A 245 -6.92 2.39 26.09
C PHE A 245 -8.02 3.42 26.40
N THR A 246 -9.27 3.03 26.25
CA THR A 246 -10.43 3.92 26.42
C THR A 246 -11.04 3.92 27.81
N GLU A 247 -10.68 2.96 28.68
CA GLU A 247 -11.22 2.85 30.04
C GLU A 247 -11.11 4.13 30.89
N ASN A 248 -10.11 4.95 30.62
CA ASN A 248 -9.83 6.18 31.35
C ASN A 248 -9.90 7.46 30.47
N GLY A 249 -10.57 7.40 29.33
CA GLY A 249 -10.63 8.52 28.38
C GLY A 249 -9.24 8.76 27.79
N GLY A 250 -8.66 7.75 27.14
CA GLY A 250 -7.32 7.78 26.55
C GLY A 250 -7.17 8.81 25.43
N SER A 251 -5.96 9.26 25.23
CA SER A 251 -5.61 10.07 24.05
C SER A 251 -4.53 9.38 23.24
N TYR A 252 -4.69 9.36 21.92
CA TYR A 252 -3.69 8.83 20.97
C TYR A 252 -3.04 9.98 20.23
N THR A 253 -1.71 9.94 20.08
CA THR A 253 -0.98 10.94 19.30
C THR A 253 -0.51 10.32 17.99
N LEU A 254 -0.97 10.89 16.88
CA LEU A 254 -0.49 10.60 15.53
C LEU A 254 0.48 11.70 15.10
N ASN A 255 1.66 11.32 14.65
CA ASN A 255 2.66 12.24 14.17
C ASN A 255 2.69 12.33 12.65
N TYR A 256 2.98 13.51 12.12
CA TYR A 256 3.27 13.70 10.71
C TYR A 256 4.44 14.65 10.50
N THR A 257 5.08 14.59 9.35
CA THR A 257 6.14 15.52 8.95
C THR A 257 5.84 16.15 7.61
N ILE A 258 6.27 17.40 7.44
CA ILE A 258 6.23 18.11 6.17
C ILE A 258 7.65 18.55 5.82
N LYS A 259 8.12 18.16 4.64
CA LYS A 259 9.39 18.61 4.08
C LYS A 259 9.14 19.43 2.83
N GLY A 260 9.88 20.52 2.68
CA GLY A 260 9.88 21.27 1.42
C GLY A 260 10.71 20.56 0.35
N LYS A 261 10.28 20.69 -0.89
CA LYS A 261 11.03 20.27 -2.09
C LYS A 261 11.68 21.50 -2.74
N ASN A 262 12.71 21.27 -3.53
CA ASN A 262 13.37 22.33 -4.32
C ASN A 262 13.74 23.57 -3.47
N ASP A 263 14.37 23.34 -2.31
CA ASP A 263 14.79 24.38 -1.36
C ASP A 263 13.62 25.20 -0.76
N LYS A 264 12.40 24.71 -0.88
CA LYS A 264 11.24 25.33 -0.24
C LYS A 264 11.40 25.29 1.27
N ALA A 265 11.47 26.45 1.89
CA ALA A 265 11.49 26.57 3.35
C ALA A 265 10.11 26.23 3.94
N ILE A 266 10.10 25.48 5.02
CA ILE A 266 8.89 25.18 5.80
C ILE A 266 8.75 26.22 6.89
N THR A 267 7.52 26.69 7.09
CA THR A 267 7.13 27.67 8.11
C THR A 267 5.94 27.12 8.90
N GLU A 268 5.57 27.77 10.00
CA GLU A 268 4.38 27.39 10.78
C GLU A 268 3.07 27.48 9.98
N ALA A 269 3.02 28.32 8.95
CA ALA A 269 1.88 28.43 8.05
C ALA A 269 1.71 27.18 7.13
N ASP A 270 2.71 26.31 7.09
CA ASP A 270 2.69 25.09 6.29
C ASP A 270 2.10 23.89 7.03
N ALA A 271 1.51 24.07 8.20
CA ALA A 271 0.81 23.03 8.93
C ALA A 271 -0.24 22.33 8.05
N ALA A 272 -0.38 21.02 8.19
CA ALA A 272 -1.44 20.28 7.51
C ALA A 272 -2.82 20.63 8.08
N THR A 273 -3.81 20.60 7.23
CA THR A 273 -5.22 20.64 7.66
C THR A 273 -5.62 19.23 8.09
N VAL A 274 -6.28 19.12 9.23
CA VAL A 274 -6.74 17.85 9.79
C VAL A 274 -8.25 17.90 9.96
N SER A 275 -8.94 16.87 9.53
CA SER A 275 -10.41 16.79 9.67
C SER A 275 -10.89 15.33 9.70
N TRP A 276 -11.98 15.09 10.43
CA TRP A 276 -12.71 13.84 10.26
C TRP A 276 -13.49 13.85 8.94
N ILE A 277 -13.41 12.78 8.18
CA ILE A 277 -14.20 12.59 6.95
C ILE A 277 -15.34 11.61 7.14
N ASP A 278 -15.40 10.93 8.27
CA ASP A 278 -16.48 10.02 8.64
C ASP A 278 -17.30 10.60 9.79
N ASN A 279 -18.63 10.62 9.63
CA ASN A 279 -19.56 11.14 10.64
C ASN A 279 -19.72 10.20 11.85
N GLY A 280 -19.30 8.93 11.76
CA GLY A 280 -19.39 7.97 12.86
C GLY A 280 -18.57 8.36 14.09
N VAL A 281 -17.57 9.20 13.91
CA VAL A 281 -16.68 9.68 14.99
C VAL A 281 -16.90 11.14 15.40
N ALA A 282 -18.03 11.72 15.07
CA ALA A 282 -18.33 13.13 15.31
C ALA A 282 -18.21 13.57 16.79
N THR A 283 -18.27 12.62 17.72
CA THR A 283 -18.07 12.86 19.16
C THR A 283 -16.60 12.84 19.58
N GLN A 284 -15.70 12.35 18.74
CA GLN A 284 -14.28 12.33 19.04
C GLN A 284 -13.65 13.68 18.67
N THR A 285 -12.84 14.19 19.55
CA THR A 285 -12.12 15.47 19.35
C THR A 285 -10.65 15.24 19.11
N PHE A 286 -10.00 16.17 18.45
CA PHE A 286 -8.57 16.18 18.34
C PHE A 286 -8.00 17.60 18.50
N GLU A 287 -6.75 17.67 18.93
CA GLU A 287 -5.96 18.90 18.95
C GLU A 287 -4.75 18.71 18.04
N THR A 288 -4.34 19.79 17.38
CA THR A 288 -3.18 19.77 16.50
C THR A 288 -2.11 20.74 17.01
N LYS A 289 -0.85 20.30 16.95
CA LYS A 289 0.32 21.16 17.15
C LYS A 289 1.25 21.00 15.97
N PHE A 290 1.90 22.08 15.58
CA PHE A 290 2.86 22.07 14.50
C PHE A 290 4.03 22.99 14.85
N GLU A 291 5.24 22.52 14.64
CA GLU A 291 6.47 23.28 14.83
C GLU A 291 7.47 22.97 13.72
N VAL A 292 8.41 23.86 13.50
CA VAL A 292 9.46 23.65 12.50
C VAL A 292 10.78 23.41 13.21
N VAL A 293 11.34 22.21 13.03
CA VAL A 293 12.59 21.79 13.66
C VAL A 293 13.60 21.44 12.56
N ASN A 294 14.72 22.14 12.52
CA ASN A 294 15.77 21.94 11.51
C ASN A 294 15.27 21.98 10.06
N GLY A 295 14.30 22.85 9.75
CA GLY A 295 13.73 22.99 8.41
C GLY A 295 12.69 21.93 8.04
N VAL A 296 12.32 21.05 8.96
CA VAL A 296 11.26 20.07 8.78
C VAL A 296 10.09 20.43 9.67
N GLY A 297 8.90 20.50 9.10
CA GLY A 297 7.66 20.65 9.86
C GLY A 297 7.33 19.35 10.59
N GLN A 298 7.08 19.44 11.88
CA GLN A 298 6.66 18.33 12.72
C GLN A 298 5.26 18.62 13.26
N GLY A 299 4.31 17.79 12.90
CA GLY A 299 2.93 17.90 13.34
C GLY A 299 2.55 16.77 14.28
N HIS A 300 1.77 17.11 15.29
CA HIS A 300 1.22 16.19 16.28
C HIS A 300 -0.29 16.35 16.30
N ILE A 301 -1.01 15.26 16.14
CA ILE A 301 -2.47 15.20 16.21
C ILE A 301 -2.81 14.39 17.44
N GLN A 302 -3.27 15.04 18.48
CA GLN A 302 -3.71 14.37 19.70
C GLN A 302 -5.21 14.11 19.61
N ILE A 303 -5.58 12.86 19.45
CA ILE A 303 -6.97 12.41 19.34
C ILE A 303 -7.45 12.03 20.74
N HIS A 304 -8.55 12.60 21.16
CA HIS A 304 -9.18 12.30 22.44
C HIS A 304 -10.33 11.33 22.20
N LEU A 305 -10.20 10.13 22.77
CA LEU A 305 -11.16 9.06 22.61
C LEU A 305 -12.08 9.00 23.82
N LEU A 306 -13.38 9.05 23.56
CA LEU A 306 -14.36 8.82 24.58
C LEU A 306 -14.45 7.32 24.89
N ARG A 307 -14.80 7.00 26.13
CA ARG A 307 -15.02 5.63 26.54
C ARG A 307 -16.12 5.01 25.68
N LEU A 308 -15.84 3.86 25.11
CA LEU A 308 -16.83 3.02 24.44
C LEU A 308 -17.58 2.18 25.48
N GLU A 309 -18.87 1.97 25.27
CA GLU A 309 -19.62 1.02 26.06
C GLU A 309 -19.33 -0.42 25.60
N ASN A 310 -19.65 -1.41 26.43
CA ASN A 310 -19.31 -2.82 26.17
C ASN A 310 -19.79 -3.27 24.77
N ASN A 311 -18.89 -3.80 23.98
CA ASN A 311 -19.07 -4.27 22.61
C ASN A 311 -19.36 -3.18 21.55
N GLU A 312 -19.14 -1.94 21.85
CA GLU A 312 -19.15 -0.89 20.82
C GLU A 312 -17.83 -0.87 20.06
N LYS A 313 -17.93 -0.76 18.75
CA LYS A 313 -16.82 -0.50 17.83
C LYS A 313 -17.01 0.88 17.23
N LEU A 314 -15.99 1.70 17.32
CA LEU A 314 -15.97 3.01 16.68
C LEU A 314 -14.90 3.01 15.61
N GLU A 315 -15.28 3.34 14.40
CA GLU A 315 -14.37 3.50 13.26
C GLU A 315 -14.45 4.93 12.75
N GLY A 316 -13.31 5.45 12.33
CA GLY A 316 -13.26 6.79 11.77
C GLY A 316 -12.02 6.99 10.91
N THR A 317 -12.15 7.87 9.95
CA THR A 317 -11.05 8.24 9.06
C THR A 317 -10.67 9.70 9.29
N LEU A 318 -9.41 9.92 9.64
CA LEU A 318 -8.83 11.23 9.82
C LEU A 318 -8.07 11.62 8.54
N LEU A 319 -8.50 12.70 7.91
CA LEU A 319 -7.83 13.27 6.76
C LEU A 319 -6.75 14.25 7.21
N VAL A 320 -5.50 13.99 6.83
CA VAL A 320 -4.37 14.90 7.00
C VAL A 320 -3.98 15.40 5.62
N LYS A 321 -4.17 16.68 5.35
CA LYS A 321 -3.97 17.27 4.03
C LYS A 321 -3.05 18.48 4.09
N LYS A 322 -2.08 18.53 3.16
CA LYS A 322 -1.28 19.72 2.87
C LYS A 322 -1.54 20.16 1.43
N GLY A 323 -1.91 21.42 1.27
CA GLY A 323 -2.20 22.04 -0.02
C GLY A 323 -3.53 22.73 -0.06
#